data_cc83ec4a6be18b8163699bbe55eee1ec
#
_entry.id   cc83ec4a6be18b8163699bbe55eee1ec
#
_cell.length_a   1.000
_cell.length_b   1.000
_cell.length_c   1.000
_cell.angle_alpha   90.00
_cell.angle_beta   90.00
_cell.angle_gamma   90.00
#
_symmetry.space_group_name_H-M   'P 1'
#
loop_
_entity.id
_entity.type
_entity.pdbx_description
1 polymer ?
#
loop_
_entity_poly.entity_id
_entity_poly.type
_entity_poly.pdbx_seq_one_letter_code
_entity_poly.pdbx_strand_id
1 'polypeptide(L)'
;VRLALFGPAPPFHGGIVTYLAMLHRTLAARGHELHWAGFRRQYPSLIFPGTSQTGETAGWMPAPDTARFTPWDPWSWRRTADDLRAFRPDAVIAKYWLPFFAPGFGSVLRRARGGGARWLYVLDNVVAHERYPLAGPLTRWALGRADGFVAMSDQVRADLLATVPGVDPARVADCPHPVYDFGVPGRPRKTRAQARAALGLPADARIALFFGFIKPYKGVTHLLGALPHLRERYGDAGFKLVVVGDVYGDRTPYDEARRTADCEPILDWREGYCPDEEVEDHVLAADLLVLPYVSATQSGIVQVAYAYDRPVVSTAVGGLPEVVRDGETGFLVPPEDPRALADAVIRFFDEGRAEAMGRAVAAERAKYSWDRLAETLERLAVGGGE
;
A
#
# COMPACT_ATOMS: atom_id res chain seq x y z
N VAL A 1 3.05 -5.95 -26.55
CA VAL A 1 1.80 -5.17 -26.56
C VAL A 1 2.02 -3.74 -26.06
N ARG A 2 1.15 -2.84 -26.45
CA ARG A 2 1.17 -1.43 -26.05
C ARG A 2 0.26 -1.23 -24.85
N LEU A 3 0.82 -0.88 -23.70
CA LEU A 3 0.06 -0.71 -22.47
C LEU A 3 0.17 0.72 -21.96
N ALA A 4 -0.95 1.34 -21.61
CA ALA A 4 -0.95 2.64 -20.97
C ALA A 4 -1.25 2.49 -19.46
N LEU A 5 -0.44 3.11 -18.60
CA LEU A 5 -0.74 3.28 -17.20
C LEU A 5 -1.45 4.61 -16.98
N PHE A 6 -2.52 4.61 -16.20
CA PHE A 6 -3.24 5.82 -15.84
C PHE A 6 -3.35 5.97 -14.32
N GLY A 7 -2.68 6.97 -13.77
CA GLY A 7 -2.64 7.23 -12.33
C GLY A 7 -1.55 8.22 -11.95
N PRO A 8 -1.42 8.56 -10.64
CA PRO A 8 -0.40 9.48 -10.18
C PRO A 8 1.01 8.92 -10.45
N ALA A 9 1.93 9.82 -10.74
CA ALA A 9 3.29 9.54 -11.12
C ALA A 9 4.25 10.53 -10.44
N PRO A 10 5.57 10.31 -10.45
CA PRO A 10 6.52 11.32 -10.01
C PRO A 10 6.24 12.70 -10.62
N PRO A 11 6.36 13.81 -9.88
CA PRO A 11 6.97 13.97 -8.56
C PRO A 11 6.01 13.75 -7.37
N PHE A 12 4.81 13.19 -7.56
CA PHE A 12 4.00 12.76 -6.43
C PHE A 12 4.68 11.60 -5.72
N HIS A 13 4.41 11.44 -4.43
CA HIS A 13 4.93 10.34 -3.61
C HIS A 13 3.79 9.56 -2.92
N GLY A 14 4.14 8.42 -2.33
CA GLY A 14 3.22 7.53 -1.62
C GLY A 14 2.93 6.23 -2.36
N GLY A 15 2.29 5.30 -1.65
CA GLY A 15 2.15 3.89 -2.08
C GLY A 15 1.56 3.67 -3.47
N ILE A 16 0.64 4.53 -3.93
CA ILE A 16 0.05 4.39 -5.27
C ILE A 16 1.07 4.72 -6.36
N VAL A 17 1.88 5.76 -6.16
CA VAL A 17 2.94 6.15 -7.12
C VAL A 17 4.01 5.06 -7.18
N THR A 18 4.48 4.60 -6.02
CA THR A 18 5.45 3.50 -5.91
C THR A 18 4.92 2.23 -6.58
N TYR A 19 3.63 1.89 -6.37
CA TYR A 19 2.98 0.76 -7.04
C TYR A 19 3.03 0.89 -8.56
N LEU A 20 2.60 2.02 -9.11
CA LEU A 20 2.59 2.24 -10.56
C LEU A 20 4.00 2.29 -11.16
N ALA A 21 4.99 2.82 -10.44
CA ALA A 21 6.38 2.81 -10.85
C ALA A 21 6.96 1.38 -10.90
N MET A 22 6.68 0.55 -9.90
CA MET A 22 7.11 -0.86 -9.88
C MET A 22 6.41 -1.66 -10.98
N LEU A 23 5.09 -1.44 -11.20
CA LEU A 23 4.35 -2.06 -12.29
C LEU A 23 4.92 -1.65 -13.65
N HIS A 24 5.19 -0.35 -13.85
CA HIS A 24 5.83 0.16 -15.07
C HIS A 24 7.15 -0.56 -15.35
N ARG A 25 8.03 -0.64 -14.33
CA ARG A 25 9.34 -1.30 -14.45
C ARG A 25 9.19 -2.77 -14.81
N THR A 26 8.25 -3.47 -14.20
CA THR A 26 7.99 -4.89 -14.48
C THR A 26 7.50 -5.10 -15.90
N LEU A 27 6.52 -4.30 -16.35
CA LEU A 27 5.99 -4.41 -17.71
C LEU A 27 7.04 -4.01 -18.76
N ALA A 28 7.88 -3.00 -18.49
CA ALA A 28 9.00 -2.61 -19.37
C ALA A 28 10.03 -3.74 -19.51
N ALA A 29 10.40 -4.40 -18.40
CA ALA A 29 11.32 -5.53 -18.39
C ALA A 29 10.78 -6.74 -19.19
N ARG A 30 9.45 -6.87 -19.31
CA ARG A 30 8.77 -7.89 -20.11
C ARG A 30 8.62 -7.50 -21.60
N GLY A 31 9.16 -6.35 -22.01
CA GLY A 31 9.23 -5.92 -23.41
C GLY A 31 7.96 -5.24 -23.93
N HIS A 32 7.11 -4.70 -23.06
CA HIS A 32 5.95 -3.92 -23.48
C HIS A 32 6.34 -2.48 -23.86
N GLU A 33 5.66 -1.92 -24.85
CA GLU A 33 5.69 -0.49 -25.14
C GLU A 33 4.74 0.22 -24.16
N LEU A 34 5.26 1.13 -23.36
CA LEU A 34 4.53 1.75 -22.28
C LEU A 34 4.28 3.23 -22.49
N HIS A 35 3.15 3.72 -21.98
CA HIS A 35 2.84 5.14 -21.87
C HIS A 35 2.23 5.41 -20.50
N TRP A 36 2.83 6.29 -19.68
CA TRP A 36 2.28 6.65 -18.37
C TRP A 36 1.59 8.02 -18.43
N ALA A 37 0.25 8.00 -18.46
CA ALA A 37 -0.59 9.19 -18.32
C ALA A 37 -0.73 9.58 -16.85
N GLY A 38 0.11 10.50 -16.42
CA GLY A 38 0.23 10.96 -15.04
C GLY A 38 -0.72 12.07 -14.65
N PHE A 39 -0.73 12.36 -13.36
CA PHE A 39 -1.49 13.48 -12.79
C PHE A 39 -0.67 14.77 -12.83
N ARG A 40 -1.35 15.88 -13.09
CA ARG A 40 -0.84 17.24 -12.91
C ARG A 40 -1.07 17.71 -11.48
N ARG A 41 -2.24 17.36 -10.92
CA ARG A 41 -2.61 17.61 -9.52
C ARG A 41 -3.38 16.41 -9.01
N GLN A 42 -3.14 16.01 -7.75
CA GLN A 42 -3.80 14.85 -7.16
C GLN A 42 -4.93 15.25 -6.23
N TYR A 43 -4.67 16.15 -5.31
CA TYR A 43 -5.67 16.70 -4.38
C TYR A 43 -5.62 18.22 -4.40
N PRO A 44 -6.75 18.91 -4.16
CA PRO A 44 -6.73 20.34 -3.89
C PRO A 44 -5.88 20.63 -2.64
N SER A 45 -5.02 21.65 -2.70
CA SER A 45 -4.13 21.99 -1.57
C SER A 45 -4.88 22.28 -0.28
N LEU A 46 -6.11 22.80 -0.38
CA LEU A 46 -6.94 23.16 0.77
C LEU A 46 -7.49 21.95 1.55
N ILE A 47 -7.61 20.79 0.90
CA ILE A 47 -8.19 19.59 1.52
C ILE A 47 -7.14 18.46 1.68
N PHE A 48 -5.92 18.71 1.27
CA PHE A 48 -4.83 17.74 1.48
C PHE A 48 -4.33 17.85 2.92
N PRO A 49 -4.44 16.78 3.73
CA PRO A 49 -4.12 16.85 5.15
C PRO A 49 -2.62 16.75 5.48
N GLY A 50 -1.76 16.45 4.49
CA GLY A 50 -0.32 16.32 4.66
C GLY A 50 0.44 17.62 4.36
N THR A 51 1.75 17.63 4.61
CA THR A 51 2.62 18.79 4.41
C THR A 51 2.93 19.05 2.93
N SER A 52 3.14 18.00 2.13
CA SER A 52 3.37 18.07 0.68
C SER A 52 2.84 16.83 -0.04
N GLN A 53 2.32 17.01 -1.26
CA GLN A 53 1.93 15.91 -2.14
C GLN A 53 3.08 15.48 -3.06
N THR A 54 4.10 16.33 -3.18
CA THR A 54 5.25 16.14 -4.08
C THR A 54 6.54 16.29 -3.30
N GLY A 55 7.58 15.60 -3.74
CA GLY A 55 8.89 15.64 -3.11
C GLY A 55 9.95 15.06 -4.02
N GLU A 56 11.13 14.84 -3.47
CA GLU A 56 12.16 14.08 -4.16
C GLU A 56 11.67 12.66 -4.37
N THR A 57 11.83 12.17 -5.59
CA THR A 57 11.46 10.81 -5.97
C THR A 57 12.70 9.96 -6.11
N ALA A 58 12.62 8.71 -5.70
CA ALA A 58 13.71 7.77 -5.86
C ALA A 58 14.18 7.69 -7.32
N GLY A 59 15.48 7.76 -7.54
CA GLY A 59 16.08 7.83 -8.87
C GLY A 59 15.77 6.65 -9.81
N TRP A 60 15.21 5.58 -9.27
CA TRP A 60 14.77 4.40 -10.02
C TRP A 60 13.36 4.55 -10.63
N MET A 61 12.57 5.53 -10.18
CA MET A 61 11.19 5.72 -10.66
C MET A 61 11.17 6.40 -12.02
N PRO A 62 10.48 5.83 -13.01
CA PRO A 62 10.32 6.48 -14.32
C PRO A 62 9.43 7.71 -14.21
N ALA A 63 9.76 8.74 -14.97
CA ALA A 63 8.88 9.90 -15.14
C ALA A 63 7.66 9.53 -15.98
N PRO A 64 6.50 10.20 -15.81
CA PRO A 64 5.37 10.01 -16.69
C PRO A 64 5.62 10.60 -18.08
N ASP A 65 5.08 9.98 -19.14
CA ASP A 65 5.14 10.51 -20.50
C ASP A 65 4.31 11.78 -20.65
N THR A 66 3.17 11.82 -19.95
CA THR A 66 2.33 13.02 -19.85
C THR A 66 1.83 13.21 -18.42
N ALA A 67 1.70 14.47 -17.97
CA ALA A 67 1.21 14.82 -16.63
C ALA A 67 0.10 15.86 -16.75
N ARG A 68 -1.09 15.44 -17.18
CA ARG A 68 -2.20 16.38 -17.49
C ARG A 68 -3.40 16.26 -16.57
N PHE A 69 -3.66 15.09 -16.02
CA PHE A 69 -4.88 14.81 -15.28
C PHE A 69 -4.99 15.62 -13.96
N THR A 70 -6.15 16.24 -13.77
CA THR A 70 -6.54 16.90 -12.53
C THR A 70 -7.97 16.45 -12.20
N PRO A 71 -8.24 15.86 -11.03
CA PRO A 71 -9.52 15.20 -10.71
C PRO A 71 -10.77 16.06 -10.82
N TRP A 72 -10.64 17.36 -10.66
CA TRP A 72 -11.76 18.35 -10.70
C TRP A 72 -11.75 19.24 -11.94
N ASP A 73 -10.91 18.95 -12.95
CA ASP A 73 -10.83 19.73 -14.18
C ASP A 73 -11.27 18.90 -15.40
N PRO A 74 -12.51 19.08 -15.91
CA PRO A 74 -13.01 18.35 -17.07
C PRO A 74 -12.19 18.54 -18.37
N TRP A 75 -11.53 19.70 -18.53
CA TRP A 75 -10.65 19.92 -19.67
C TRP A 75 -9.39 19.07 -19.61
N SER A 76 -8.87 18.83 -18.41
CA SER A 76 -7.75 17.92 -18.18
C SER A 76 -8.12 16.47 -18.51
N TRP A 77 -9.35 16.04 -18.20
CA TRP A 77 -9.85 14.70 -18.52
C TRP A 77 -9.90 14.45 -20.03
N ARG A 78 -10.37 15.49 -20.78
CA ARG A 78 -10.37 15.43 -22.23
C ARG A 78 -8.97 15.27 -22.80
N ARG A 79 -8.03 16.11 -22.36
CA ARG A 79 -6.64 16.09 -22.84
C ARG A 79 -5.96 14.75 -22.50
N THR A 80 -6.17 14.23 -21.30
CA THR A 80 -5.65 12.90 -20.90
C THR A 80 -6.21 11.79 -21.78
N ALA A 81 -7.52 11.82 -22.09
CA ALA A 81 -8.14 10.84 -22.98
C ALA A 81 -7.60 10.96 -24.41
N ASP A 82 -7.35 12.16 -24.91
CA ASP A 82 -6.80 12.40 -26.24
C ASP A 82 -5.33 11.91 -26.32
N ASP A 83 -4.51 12.09 -25.26
CA ASP A 83 -3.14 11.53 -25.16
C ASP A 83 -3.16 9.98 -25.19
N LEU A 84 -4.04 9.35 -24.39
CA LEU A 84 -4.22 7.89 -24.39
C LEU A 84 -4.63 7.37 -25.77
N ARG A 85 -5.55 8.05 -26.46
CA ARG A 85 -5.97 7.68 -27.83
C ARG A 85 -4.85 7.84 -28.86
N ALA A 86 -4.03 8.90 -28.74
CA ALA A 86 -2.90 9.14 -29.60
C ALA A 86 -1.83 8.03 -29.49
N PHE A 87 -1.62 7.52 -28.29
CA PHE A 87 -0.72 6.39 -28.03
C PHE A 87 -1.25 5.08 -28.65
N ARG A 88 -2.58 4.92 -28.83
CA ARG A 88 -3.25 3.69 -29.34
C ARG A 88 -2.86 2.43 -28.54
N PRO A 89 -3.10 2.40 -27.23
CA PRO A 89 -2.79 1.23 -26.42
C PRO A 89 -3.72 0.06 -26.75
N ASP A 90 -3.22 -1.18 -26.56
CA ASP A 90 -4.05 -2.38 -26.55
C ASP A 90 -4.89 -2.42 -25.25
N ALA A 91 -4.30 -1.96 -24.15
CA ALA A 91 -5.03 -1.79 -22.88
C ALA A 91 -4.57 -0.56 -22.09
N VAL A 92 -5.50 0.03 -21.36
CA VAL A 92 -5.25 1.06 -20.33
C VAL A 92 -5.45 0.43 -18.97
N ILE A 93 -4.43 0.49 -18.13
CA ILE A 93 -4.41 -0.02 -16.75
C ILE A 93 -4.51 1.17 -15.81
N ALA A 94 -5.62 1.29 -15.09
CA ALA A 94 -5.85 2.37 -14.14
C ALA A 94 -5.93 1.82 -12.71
N LYS A 95 -5.28 2.50 -11.76
CA LYS A 95 -5.38 2.12 -10.35
C LYS A 95 -6.49 2.93 -9.68
N TYR A 96 -7.46 2.23 -9.05
CA TYR A 96 -8.61 2.85 -8.40
C TYR A 96 -8.55 2.65 -6.88
N TRP A 97 -8.70 3.76 -6.10
CA TRP A 97 -8.61 3.70 -4.64
C TRP A 97 -9.59 4.61 -3.89
N LEU A 98 -10.17 5.63 -4.54
CA LEU A 98 -11.10 6.57 -3.91
C LEU A 98 -12.20 7.05 -4.86
N PRO A 99 -13.45 7.18 -4.40
CA PRO A 99 -14.57 7.73 -5.18
C PRO A 99 -14.35 9.17 -5.66
N PHE A 100 -13.48 9.94 -4.99
CA PHE A 100 -13.09 11.30 -5.41
C PHE A 100 -12.57 11.36 -6.85
N PHE A 101 -11.87 10.34 -7.32
CA PHE A 101 -11.33 10.28 -8.67
C PHE A 101 -12.33 9.75 -9.71
N ALA A 102 -13.45 9.19 -9.26
CA ALA A 102 -14.39 8.48 -10.10
C ALA A 102 -14.97 9.32 -11.24
N PRO A 103 -15.36 10.63 -11.07
CA PRO A 103 -15.87 11.44 -12.18
C PRO A 103 -14.85 11.57 -13.32
N GLY A 104 -13.59 11.85 -12.98
CA GLY A 104 -12.51 11.98 -13.94
C GLY A 104 -12.16 10.65 -14.60
N PHE A 105 -12.00 9.58 -13.83
CA PHE A 105 -11.66 8.25 -14.35
C PHE A 105 -12.74 7.73 -15.31
N GLY A 106 -14.00 7.77 -14.90
CA GLY A 106 -15.11 7.36 -15.77
C GLY A 106 -15.25 8.20 -17.03
N SER A 107 -14.92 9.50 -16.97
CA SER A 107 -14.97 10.39 -18.14
C SER A 107 -13.82 10.13 -19.12
N VAL A 108 -12.59 9.94 -18.59
CA VAL A 108 -11.42 9.56 -19.40
C VAL A 108 -11.65 8.23 -20.09
N LEU A 109 -12.10 7.20 -19.34
CA LEU A 109 -12.44 5.88 -19.87
C LEU A 109 -13.43 5.99 -21.06
N ARG A 110 -14.56 6.65 -20.84
CA ARG A 110 -15.61 6.77 -21.87
C ARG A 110 -15.12 7.46 -23.14
N ARG A 111 -14.24 8.44 -22.98
CA ARG A 111 -13.68 9.18 -24.10
C ARG A 111 -12.55 8.43 -24.79
N ALA A 112 -11.68 7.78 -24.04
CA ALA A 112 -10.55 7.02 -24.59
C ALA A 112 -10.99 5.73 -25.33
N ARG A 113 -12.13 5.15 -24.96
CA ARG A 113 -12.65 3.87 -25.47
C ARG A 113 -12.93 3.84 -26.98
N GLY A 114 -13.03 4.99 -27.66
CA GLY A 114 -13.19 5.07 -29.11
C GLY A 114 -12.01 4.55 -29.94
N GLY A 115 -10.89 4.18 -29.30
CA GLY A 115 -9.68 3.64 -29.93
C GLY A 115 -9.55 2.11 -29.93
N GLY A 116 -10.54 1.37 -29.39
CA GLY A 116 -10.48 -0.11 -29.30
C GLY A 116 -9.71 -0.66 -28.10
N ALA A 117 -9.05 0.20 -27.31
CA ALA A 117 -8.30 -0.22 -26.13
C ALA A 117 -9.19 -0.83 -25.06
N ARG A 118 -8.74 -1.92 -24.44
CA ARG A 118 -9.38 -2.46 -23.24
C ARG A 118 -9.08 -1.57 -22.04
N TRP A 119 -10.03 -1.44 -21.11
CA TRP A 119 -9.85 -0.67 -19.90
C TRP A 119 -9.87 -1.57 -18.67
N LEU A 120 -8.74 -1.65 -17.97
CA LEU A 120 -8.52 -2.50 -16.82
C LEU A 120 -8.35 -1.66 -15.57
N TYR A 121 -9.01 -2.06 -14.49
CA TYR A 121 -8.78 -1.47 -13.17
C TYR A 121 -8.06 -2.42 -12.24
N VAL A 122 -7.01 -1.94 -11.61
CA VAL A 122 -6.42 -2.55 -10.41
C VAL A 122 -7.04 -1.85 -9.19
N LEU A 123 -7.72 -2.61 -8.35
CA LEU A 123 -8.55 -2.09 -7.28
C LEU A 123 -7.84 -2.18 -5.93
N ASP A 124 -7.62 -1.03 -5.26
CA ASP A 124 -7.20 -0.99 -3.86
C ASP A 124 -8.41 -1.04 -2.93
N ASN A 125 -9.37 -0.13 -3.15
CA ASN A 125 -10.59 -0.04 -2.37
C ASN A 125 -11.74 0.30 -3.31
N VAL A 126 -12.82 -0.44 -3.22
CA VAL A 126 -14.07 -0.14 -3.91
C VAL A 126 -15.00 0.67 -2.99
N VAL A 127 -15.03 0.29 -1.72
CA VAL A 127 -15.70 1.01 -0.65
C VAL A 127 -14.66 1.84 0.11
N ALA A 128 -14.90 3.14 0.23
CA ALA A 128 -13.99 4.02 0.95
C ALA A 128 -14.11 3.81 2.48
N HIS A 129 -13.00 3.86 3.19
CA HIS A 129 -12.97 3.81 4.67
C HIS A 129 -13.60 5.04 5.31
N GLU A 130 -13.60 6.16 4.59
CA GLU A 130 -14.22 7.42 5.00
C GLU A 130 -15.56 7.61 4.28
N ARG A 131 -16.50 8.33 4.89
CA ARG A 131 -17.81 8.63 4.27
C ARG A 131 -17.66 9.68 3.17
N TYR A 132 -17.87 9.28 1.93
CA TYR A 132 -17.93 10.19 0.78
C TYR A 132 -19.37 10.32 0.29
N PRO A 133 -19.89 11.55 0.09
CA PRO A 133 -21.17 11.75 -0.56
C PRO A 133 -21.20 11.09 -1.95
N LEU A 134 -22.28 10.37 -2.26
CA LEU A 134 -22.48 9.71 -3.57
C LEU A 134 -21.39 8.68 -3.93
N ALA A 135 -20.62 8.14 -2.97
CA ALA A 135 -19.55 7.18 -3.23
C ALA A 135 -20.01 6.03 -4.14
N GLY A 136 -21.10 5.35 -3.82
CA GLY A 136 -21.61 4.23 -4.60
C GLY A 136 -21.95 4.59 -6.05
N PRO A 137 -22.78 5.60 -6.32
CA PRO A 137 -23.05 6.07 -7.69
C PRO A 137 -21.80 6.49 -8.47
N LEU A 138 -20.86 7.19 -7.83
CA LEU A 138 -19.62 7.60 -8.46
C LEU A 138 -18.72 6.41 -8.80
N THR A 139 -18.58 5.45 -7.87
CA THR A 139 -17.83 4.21 -8.12
C THR A 139 -18.45 3.43 -9.27
N ARG A 140 -19.79 3.26 -9.30
CA ARG A 140 -20.48 2.64 -10.45
C ARG A 140 -20.22 3.37 -11.75
N TRP A 141 -20.20 4.70 -11.72
CA TRP A 141 -19.88 5.53 -12.88
C TRP A 141 -18.49 5.25 -13.42
N ALA A 142 -17.48 5.16 -12.56
CA ALA A 142 -16.09 4.91 -12.95
C ALA A 142 -15.89 3.48 -13.44
N LEU A 143 -16.37 2.49 -12.67
CA LEU A 143 -16.03 1.08 -12.89
C LEU A 143 -16.99 0.37 -13.84
N GLY A 144 -18.23 0.76 -13.93
CA GLY A 144 -19.30 0.00 -14.61
C GLY A 144 -19.13 -0.21 -16.12
N ARG A 145 -18.11 0.37 -16.75
CA ARG A 145 -17.81 0.19 -18.18
C ARG A 145 -16.39 -0.35 -18.44
N ALA A 146 -15.70 -0.79 -17.41
CA ALA A 146 -14.39 -1.42 -17.58
C ALA A 146 -14.52 -2.81 -18.22
N ASP A 147 -13.45 -3.24 -18.88
CA ASP A 147 -13.39 -4.53 -19.57
C ASP A 147 -12.82 -5.63 -18.68
N GLY A 148 -12.12 -5.28 -17.60
CA GLY A 148 -11.60 -6.21 -16.62
C GLY A 148 -11.13 -5.53 -15.34
N PHE A 149 -11.00 -6.35 -14.31
CA PHE A 149 -10.61 -5.91 -12.96
C PHE A 149 -9.58 -6.86 -12.38
N VAL A 150 -8.68 -6.31 -11.57
CA VAL A 150 -7.81 -7.06 -10.67
C VAL A 150 -8.22 -6.71 -9.24
N ALA A 151 -8.74 -7.68 -8.51
CA ALA A 151 -9.01 -7.58 -7.08
C ALA A 151 -7.82 -8.11 -6.29
N MET A 152 -7.33 -7.33 -5.31
CA MET A 152 -6.14 -7.68 -4.54
C MET A 152 -6.45 -8.38 -3.21
N SER A 153 -7.74 -8.61 -2.91
CA SER A 153 -8.23 -9.42 -1.79
C SER A 153 -9.66 -9.89 -2.08
N ASP A 154 -10.12 -10.92 -1.38
CA ASP A 154 -11.49 -11.42 -1.46
C ASP A 154 -12.50 -10.33 -1.05
N GLN A 155 -12.13 -9.52 -0.04
CA GLN A 155 -12.96 -8.39 0.37
C GLN A 155 -13.15 -7.37 -0.75
N VAL A 156 -12.08 -7.00 -1.48
CA VAL A 156 -12.15 -6.05 -2.61
C VAL A 156 -13.01 -6.62 -3.75
N ARG A 157 -12.89 -7.94 -4.01
CA ARG A 157 -13.73 -8.63 -4.98
C ARG A 157 -15.21 -8.58 -4.59
N ALA A 158 -15.53 -8.92 -3.35
CA ALA A 158 -16.90 -8.89 -2.84
C ALA A 158 -17.49 -7.47 -2.90
N ASP A 159 -16.72 -6.47 -2.49
CA ASP A 159 -17.10 -5.06 -2.53
C ASP A 159 -17.39 -4.59 -3.97
N LEU A 160 -16.58 -5.00 -4.95
CA LEU A 160 -16.80 -4.69 -6.36
C LEU A 160 -18.14 -5.25 -6.85
N LEU A 161 -18.37 -6.55 -6.64
CA LEU A 161 -19.58 -7.22 -7.12
C LEU A 161 -20.84 -6.68 -6.45
N ALA A 162 -20.76 -6.32 -5.18
CA ALA A 162 -21.85 -5.68 -4.45
C ALA A 162 -22.13 -4.23 -4.90
N THR A 163 -21.06 -3.45 -5.17
CA THR A 163 -21.18 -2.02 -5.47
C THR A 163 -21.52 -1.74 -6.92
N VAL A 164 -21.04 -2.56 -7.86
CA VAL A 164 -21.18 -2.37 -9.32
C VAL A 164 -22.02 -3.50 -9.93
N PRO A 165 -23.35 -3.42 -9.89
CA PRO A 165 -24.22 -4.44 -10.48
C PRO A 165 -23.94 -4.63 -11.98
N GLY A 166 -23.92 -5.89 -12.41
CA GLY A 166 -23.68 -6.26 -13.81
C GLY A 166 -22.21 -6.46 -14.19
N VAL A 167 -21.27 -6.34 -13.24
CA VAL A 167 -19.92 -6.84 -13.44
C VAL A 167 -19.98 -8.36 -13.49
N ASP A 168 -19.50 -8.92 -14.62
CA ASP A 168 -19.33 -10.35 -14.77
C ASP A 168 -18.16 -10.83 -13.88
N PRO A 169 -18.39 -11.76 -12.94
CA PRO A 169 -17.33 -12.30 -12.10
C PRO A 169 -16.14 -12.90 -12.87
N ALA A 170 -16.35 -13.38 -14.09
CA ALA A 170 -15.29 -13.89 -14.97
C ALA A 170 -14.31 -12.79 -15.45
N ARG A 171 -14.70 -11.52 -15.37
CA ARG A 171 -13.84 -10.37 -15.68
C ARG A 171 -13.04 -9.86 -14.47
N VAL A 172 -13.18 -10.49 -13.32
CA VAL A 172 -12.48 -10.11 -12.08
C VAL A 172 -11.43 -11.17 -11.78
N ALA A 173 -10.18 -10.83 -12.02
CA ALA A 173 -9.05 -11.67 -11.69
C ALA A 173 -8.60 -11.40 -10.25
N ASP A 174 -8.39 -12.47 -9.48
CA ASP A 174 -7.81 -12.39 -8.15
C ASP A 174 -6.28 -12.42 -8.25
N CYS A 175 -5.66 -11.33 -7.83
CA CYS A 175 -4.22 -11.24 -7.77
C CYS A 175 -3.84 -10.46 -6.52
N PRO A 176 -3.24 -11.13 -5.52
CA PRO A 176 -2.86 -10.47 -4.27
C PRO A 176 -1.87 -9.34 -4.53
N HIS A 177 -1.87 -8.37 -3.63
CA HIS A 177 -1.00 -7.21 -3.73
C HIS A 177 0.48 -7.63 -3.79
N PRO A 178 1.26 -7.20 -4.81
CA PRO A 178 2.67 -7.55 -4.90
C PRO A 178 3.52 -6.96 -3.77
N VAL A 179 4.63 -7.60 -3.45
CA VAL A 179 5.57 -7.11 -2.43
C VAL A 179 6.26 -5.81 -2.86
N TYR A 180 6.52 -4.93 -1.90
CA TYR A 180 7.28 -3.70 -2.11
C TYR A 180 8.74 -3.88 -1.72
N ASP A 181 9.60 -4.07 -2.70
CA ASP A 181 11.05 -4.11 -2.53
C ASP A 181 11.67 -2.75 -2.88
N PHE A 182 12.13 -2.03 -1.87
CA PHE A 182 12.79 -0.73 -2.01
C PHE A 182 14.31 -0.83 -2.21
N GLY A 183 14.85 -2.05 -2.27
CA GLY A 183 16.26 -2.28 -2.54
C GLY A 183 16.70 -1.70 -3.88
N VAL A 184 17.83 -1.01 -3.88
CA VAL A 184 18.41 -0.46 -5.11
C VAL A 184 19.04 -1.60 -5.93
N PRO A 185 18.64 -1.81 -7.18
CA PRO A 185 19.23 -2.85 -8.03
C PRO A 185 20.76 -2.74 -8.10
N GLY A 186 21.44 -3.87 -7.89
CA GLY A 186 22.90 -3.93 -7.93
C GLY A 186 23.61 -3.48 -6.64
N ARG A 187 22.89 -2.96 -5.64
CA ARG A 187 23.45 -2.62 -4.33
C ARG A 187 23.17 -3.77 -3.35
N PRO A 188 24.21 -4.28 -2.65
CA PRO A 188 24.00 -5.27 -1.60
C PRO A 188 23.09 -4.74 -0.50
N ARG A 189 22.15 -5.55 -0.05
CA ARG A 189 21.31 -5.20 1.11
C ARG A 189 22.15 -5.08 2.37
N LYS A 190 21.81 -4.11 3.21
CA LYS A 190 22.40 -4.00 4.53
C LYS A 190 22.01 -5.20 5.40
N THR A 191 22.92 -5.59 6.26
CA THR A 191 22.57 -6.51 7.36
C THR A 191 21.71 -5.78 8.39
N ARG A 192 21.00 -6.52 9.24
CA ARG A 192 20.24 -5.94 10.36
C ARG A 192 21.11 -5.05 11.25
N ALA A 193 22.33 -5.48 11.56
CA ALA A 193 23.26 -4.69 12.38
C ALA A 193 23.66 -3.38 11.70
N GLN A 194 23.92 -3.39 10.39
CA GLN A 194 24.24 -2.18 9.62
C GLN A 194 23.04 -1.22 9.55
N ALA A 195 21.83 -1.74 9.37
CA ALA A 195 20.60 -0.94 9.34
C ALA A 195 20.33 -0.30 10.72
N ARG A 196 20.50 -1.05 11.82
CA ARG A 196 20.39 -0.52 13.18
C ARG A 196 21.41 0.58 13.46
N ALA A 197 22.66 0.36 13.08
CA ALA A 197 23.72 1.37 13.25
C ALA A 197 23.43 2.64 12.44
N ALA A 198 22.95 2.51 11.19
CA ALA A 198 22.59 3.65 10.35
C ALA A 198 21.44 4.48 10.94
N LEU A 199 20.51 3.84 11.63
CA LEU A 199 19.35 4.49 12.25
C LEU A 199 19.58 4.91 13.72
N GLY A 200 20.75 4.64 14.30
CA GLY A 200 21.05 4.90 15.71
C GLY A 200 20.25 4.02 16.68
N LEU A 201 19.83 2.83 16.24
CA LEU A 201 19.05 1.89 17.05
C LEU A 201 19.96 0.93 17.82
N PRO A 202 19.54 0.49 19.02
CA PRO A 202 20.30 -0.47 19.82
C PRO A 202 20.53 -1.80 19.07
N ALA A 203 21.76 -2.30 19.12
CA ALA A 203 22.14 -3.53 18.40
C ALA A 203 21.38 -4.77 18.90
N ASP A 204 21.20 -4.89 20.22
CA ASP A 204 20.69 -6.08 20.90
C ASP A 204 19.25 -5.99 21.38
N ALA A 205 18.59 -4.83 21.23
CA ALA A 205 17.20 -4.67 21.62
C ALA A 205 16.26 -5.43 20.67
N ARG A 206 15.10 -5.85 21.20
CA ARG A 206 13.95 -6.31 20.43
C ARG A 206 13.30 -5.11 19.76
N ILE A 207 13.17 -5.12 18.43
CA ILE A 207 12.66 -3.97 17.69
C ILE A 207 11.38 -4.35 16.95
N ALA A 208 10.28 -3.71 17.35
CA ALA A 208 9.02 -3.72 16.60
C ALA A 208 8.87 -2.41 15.81
N LEU A 209 8.38 -2.50 14.57
CA LEU A 209 8.20 -1.35 13.68
C LEU A 209 6.72 -1.15 13.34
N PHE A 210 6.19 0.04 13.55
CA PHE A 210 5.03 0.55 12.84
C PHE A 210 5.52 1.49 11.72
N PHE A 211 5.02 1.28 10.50
CA PHE A 211 5.42 2.06 9.34
C PHE A 211 4.21 2.55 8.54
N GLY A 212 4.26 3.80 8.06
CA GLY A 212 3.29 4.40 7.15
C GLY A 212 2.46 5.51 7.76
N PHE A 213 1.54 6.10 6.98
CA PHE A 213 0.69 7.19 7.43
C PHE A 213 -0.05 6.88 8.72
N ILE A 214 -0.01 7.81 9.66
CA ILE A 214 -0.70 7.69 10.96
C ILE A 214 -2.08 8.32 10.81
N LYS A 215 -3.11 7.46 10.77
CA LYS A 215 -4.52 7.82 10.67
C LYS A 215 -5.33 7.05 11.70
N PRO A 216 -6.54 7.50 12.09
CA PRO A 216 -7.35 6.84 13.10
C PRO A 216 -7.56 5.34 12.84
N TYR A 217 -7.90 4.95 11.61
CA TYR A 217 -8.14 3.55 11.26
C TYR A 217 -6.87 2.67 11.34
N LYS A 218 -5.67 3.25 11.41
CA LYS A 218 -4.40 2.54 11.59
C LYS A 218 -4.14 2.13 13.04
N GLY A 219 -4.95 2.60 14.00
CA GLY A 219 -4.96 2.11 15.37
C GLY A 219 -3.69 2.36 16.18
N VAL A 220 -2.87 3.35 15.84
CA VAL A 220 -1.59 3.63 16.53
C VAL A 220 -1.81 3.93 18.01
N THR A 221 -2.95 4.52 18.40
CA THR A 221 -3.31 4.74 19.80
C THR A 221 -3.39 3.44 20.60
N HIS A 222 -3.91 2.36 20.00
CA HIS A 222 -3.97 1.04 20.65
C HIS A 222 -2.58 0.41 20.77
N LEU A 223 -1.69 0.65 19.79
CA LEU A 223 -0.29 0.21 19.87
C LEU A 223 0.47 0.95 20.97
N LEU A 224 0.25 2.26 21.11
CA LEU A 224 0.79 3.03 22.23
C LEU A 224 0.28 2.52 23.58
N GLY A 225 -1.01 2.13 23.67
CA GLY A 225 -1.58 1.50 24.84
C GLY A 225 -0.99 0.12 25.19
N ALA A 226 -0.34 -0.55 24.25
CA ALA A 226 0.36 -1.81 24.49
C ALA A 226 1.76 -1.62 25.15
N LEU A 227 2.35 -0.42 25.05
CA LEU A 227 3.71 -0.14 25.53
C LEU A 227 3.94 -0.41 27.02
N PRO A 228 3.03 -0.07 27.96
CA PRO A 228 3.23 -0.36 29.36
C PRO A 228 3.48 -1.86 29.64
N HIS A 229 2.76 -2.75 28.94
CA HIS A 229 2.94 -4.20 29.08
C HIS A 229 4.28 -4.68 28.52
N LEU A 230 4.72 -4.09 27.39
CA LEU A 230 6.01 -4.40 26.78
C LEU A 230 7.19 -3.91 27.62
N ARG A 231 7.03 -2.72 28.23
CA ARG A 231 8.01 -2.15 29.15
C ARG A 231 8.11 -2.98 30.45
N GLU A 232 6.99 -3.42 31.01
CA GLU A 232 6.96 -4.32 32.16
C GLU A 232 7.71 -5.63 31.89
N ARG A 233 7.53 -6.18 30.68
CA ARG A 233 8.16 -7.47 30.29
C ARG A 233 9.63 -7.36 29.98
N TYR A 234 10.10 -6.29 29.31
CA TYR A 234 11.45 -6.21 28.76
C TYR A 234 12.31 -5.09 29.36
N GLY A 235 11.74 -4.20 30.15
CA GLY A 235 12.44 -3.03 30.67
C GLY A 235 12.77 -1.98 29.59
N ASP A 236 13.41 -0.90 30.00
CA ASP A 236 13.70 0.26 29.14
C ASP A 236 14.73 -0.01 28.03
N ALA A 237 15.64 -0.96 28.25
CA ALA A 237 16.71 -1.29 27.30
C ALA A 237 16.44 -2.53 26.43
N GLY A 238 15.51 -3.41 26.85
CA GLY A 238 15.31 -4.71 26.19
C GLY A 238 14.37 -4.69 25.00
N PHE A 239 13.61 -3.59 24.82
CA PHE A 239 12.62 -3.43 23.74
C PHE A 239 12.61 -2.00 23.20
N LYS A 240 12.29 -1.87 21.90
CA LYS A 240 12.06 -0.58 21.26
C LYS A 240 10.90 -0.71 20.26
N LEU A 241 9.87 0.14 20.40
CA LEU A 241 8.90 0.40 19.36
C LEU A 241 9.39 1.59 18.51
N VAL A 242 9.60 1.36 17.23
CA VAL A 242 9.89 2.42 16.25
C VAL A 242 8.61 2.72 15.50
N VAL A 243 8.15 3.97 15.54
CA VAL A 243 6.98 4.47 14.80
C VAL A 243 7.49 5.45 13.76
N VAL A 244 7.28 5.12 12.47
CA VAL A 244 7.73 5.93 11.34
C VAL A 244 6.54 6.31 10.49
N GLY A 245 6.29 7.60 10.33
CA GLY A 245 5.24 8.08 9.43
C GLY A 245 4.69 9.46 9.74
N ASP A 246 3.94 9.96 8.79
CA ASP A 246 3.30 11.27 8.84
C ASP A 246 1.93 11.17 9.51
N VAL A 247 1.62 12.11 10.42
CA VAL A 247 0.31 12.20 11.07
C VAL A 247 -0.65 12.96 10.16
N TYR A 248 -1.73 12.29 9.75
CA TYR A 248 -2.77 12.89 8.93
C TYR A 248 -4.00 13.23 9.76
N GLY A 249 -4.28 14.51 9.89
CA GLY A 249 -5.40 15.05 10.65
C GLY A 249 -5.01 15.50 12.06
N ASP A 250 -5.92 15.31 13.02
CA ASP A 250 -5.70 15.71 14.41
C ASP A 250 -4.67 14.81 15.10
N ARG A 251 -3.60 15.41 15.63
CA ARG A 251 -2.54 14.69 16.35
C ARG A 251 -2.84 14.50 17.85
N THR A 252 -3.80 15.26 18.38
CA THR A 252 -4.11 15.28 19.82
C THR A 252 -4.29 13.88 20.41
N PRO A 253 -5.03 12.94 19.79
CA PRO A 253 -5.21 11.60 20.32
C PRO A 253 -3.89 10.80 20.47
N TYR A 254 -2.94 11.03 19.58
CA TYR A 254 -1.63 10.35 19.62
C TYR A 254 -0.74 10.94 20.70
N ASP A 255 -0.72 12.27 20.86
CA ASP A 255 0.04 12.94 21.91
C ASP A 255 -0.52 12.60 23.31
N GLU A 256 -1.83 12.47 23.44
CA GLU A 256 -2.48 11.99 24.67
C GLU A 256 -2.14 10.53 24.98
N ALA A 257 -2.21 9.65 23.98
CA ALA A 257 -1.87 8.25 24.15
C ALA A 257 -0.40 8.06 24.55
N ARG A 258 0.54 8.82 23.96
CA ARG A 258 1.96 8.82 24.36
C ARG A 258 2.16 9.26 25.80
N ARG A 259 1.52 10.37 26.19
CA ARG A 259 1.59 10.85 27.59
C ARG A 259 1.03 9.83 28.57
N THR A 260 -0.11 9.21 28.24
CA THR A 260 -0.76 8.21 29.09
C THR A 260 0.08 6.94 29.21
N ALA A 261 0.72 6.51 28.12
CA ALA A 261 1.57 5.33 28.13
C ALA A 261 2.84 5.53 28.97
N ASP A 262 3.35 6.77 29.06
CA ASP A 262 4.59 7.11 29.78
C ASP A 262 5.77 6.16 29.47
N CYS A 263 5.94 5.84 28.18
CA CYS A 263 6.88 4.84 27.73
C CYS A 263 7.94 5.38 26.75
N GLU A 264 8.30 6.66 26.87
CA GLU A 264 9.34 7.31 26.03
C GLU A 264 10.67 6.53 25.98
N PRO A 265 11.16 5.88 27.06
CA PRO A 265 12.41 5.11 26.97
C PRO A 265 12.36 3.96 25.96
N ILE A 266 11.18 3.39 25.68
CA ILE A 266 11.02 2.28 24.71
C ILE A 266 10.33 2.71 23.42
N LEU A 267 9.99 3.99 23.26
CA LEU A 267 9.37 4.55 22.04
C LEU A 267 10.38 5.39 21.26
N ASP A 268 10.53 5.10 19.98
CA ASP A 268 11.24 5.94 19.01
C ASP A 268 10.22 6.44 17.99
N TRP A 269 9.78 7.69 18.15
CA TRP A 269 8.74 8.31 17.30
C TRP A 269 9.40 9.20 16.24
N ARG A 270 9.37 8.75 15.00
CA ARG A 270 9.93 9.42 13.82
C ARG A 270 8.82 9.94 12.93
N GLU A 271 8.39 11.16 13.23
CA GLU A 271 7.31 11.82 12.48
C GLU A 271 7.86 12.40 11.17
N GLY A 272 7.10 12.23 10.11
CA GLY A 272 7.36 12.77 8.78
C GLY A 272 7.33 11.71 7.69
N TYR A 273 7.45 12.17 6.45
CA TYR A 273 7.59 11.29 5.29
C TYR A 273 8.94 10.59 5.33
N CYS A 274 8.93 9.27 5.26
CA CYS A 274 10.13 8.47 5.12
C CYS A 274 10.45 8.31 3.63
N PRO A 275 11.61 8.79 3.16
CA PRO A 275 12.04 8.58 1.78
C PRO A 275 12.18 7.10 1.45
N ASP A 276 11.89 6.72 0.20
CA ASP A 276 11.92 5.33 -0.24
C ASP A 276 13.27 4.64 0.04
N GLU A 277 14.38 5.39 -0.04
CA GLU A 277 15.74 4.90 0.23
C GLU A 277 15.98 4.52 1.69
N GLU A 278 15.19 5.08 2.62
CA GLU A 278 15.29 4.82 4.05
C GLU A 278 14.31 3.73 4.51
N VAL A 279 13.28 3.42 3.71
CA VAL A 279 12.28 2.38 4.05
C VAL A 279 12.97 1.04 4.29
N GLU A 280 13.90 0.66 3.40
CA GLU A 280 14.67 -0.58 3.53
C GLU A 280 15.39 -0.67 4.87
N ASP A 281 16.05 0.40 5.31
CA ASP A 281 16.79 0.44 6.57
C ASP A 281 15.88 0.22 7.78
N HIS A 282 14.73 0.88 7.83
CA HIS A 282 13.76 0.70 8.91
C HIS A 282 13.25 -0.74 9.00
N VAL A 283 12.91 -1.35 7.86
CA VAL A 283 12.39 -2.72 7.83
C VAL A 283 13.49 -3.74 8.15
N LEU A 284 14.71 -3.55 7.64
CA LEU A 284 15.85 -4.42 7.96
C LEU A 284 16.28 -4.32 9.42
N ALA A 285 16.16 -3.15 10.06
CA ALA A 285 16.47 -2.95 11.46
C ALA A 285 15.48 -3.65 12.41
N ALA A 286 14.22 -3.77 11.99
CA ALA A 286 13.15 -4.38 12.78
C ALA A 286 13.23 -5.91 12.83
N ASP A 287 12.72 -6.52 13.90
CA ASP A 287 12.50 -7.96 14.02
C ASP A 287 11.13 -8.37 13.50
N LEU A 288 10.11 -7.50 13.69
CA LEU A 288 8.74 -7.67 13.18
C LEU A 288 8.10 -6.31 12.90
N LEU A 289 7.05 -6.33 12.09
CA LEU A 289 6.17 -5.17 11.93
C LEU A 289 4.89 -5.37 12.74
N VAL A 290 4.31 -4.26 13.26
CA VAL A 290 3.03 -4.28 13.99
C VAL A 290 2.01 -3.41 13.26
N LEU A 291 0.87 -3.99 12.92
CA LEU A 291 -0.22 -3.33 12.18
C LEU A 291 -1.52 -3.39 13.03
N PRO A 292 -1.73 -2.42 13.94
CA PRO A 292 -2.81 -2.44 14.92
C PRO A 292 -4.13 -1.89 14.34
N TYR A 293 -4.42 -2.18 13.07
CA TYR A 293 -5.49 -1.54 12.31
C TYR A 293 -6.87 -1.79 12.92
N VAL A 294 -7.71 -0.77 12.93
CA VAL A 294 -9.12 -0.87 13.32
C VAL A 294 -9.97 -1.33 12.13
N SER A 295 -9.59 -0.92 10.94
CA SER A 295 -10.20 -1.40 9.69
C SER A 295 -9.19 -1.41 8.54
N ALA A 296 -9.36 -2.36 7.62
CA ALA A 296 -8.56 -2.43 6.41
C ALA A 296 -9.31 -3.21 5.32
N THR A 297 -9.05 -2.92 4.04
CA THR A 297 -9.38 -3.83 2.92
C THR A 297 -8.19 -4.69 2.56
N GLN A 298 -7.00 -4.09 2.62
CA GLN A 298 -5.69 -4.71 2.43
C GLN A 298 -4.61 -3.80 3.03
N SER A 299 -3.35 -4.27 3.06
CA SER A 299 -2.25 -3.42 3.50
C SER A 299 -0.98 -3.62 2.66
N GLY A 300 -0.55 -2.56 1.97
CA GLY A 300 0.75 -2.52 1.32
C GLY A 300 1.92 -2.66 2.30
N ILE A 301 1.71 -2.34 3.58
CA ILE A 301 2.78 -2.46 4.61
C ILE A 301 3.07 -3.93 4.94
N VAL A 302 2.09 -4.83 4.89
CA VAL A 302 2.36 -6.28 4.97
C VAL A 302 3.30 -6.68 3.83
N GLN A 303 3.06 -6.15 2.63
CA GLN A 303 3.87 -6.45 1.46
C GLN A 303 5.29 -5.85 1.54
N VAL A 304 5.44 -4.71 2.20
CA VAL A 304 6.77 -4.18 2.57
C VAL A 304 7.47 -5.13 3.55
N ALA A 305 6.78 -5.57 4.60
CA ALA A 305 7.35 -6.53 5.55
C ALA A 305 7.82 -7.82 4.85
N TYR A 306 6.97 -8.37 4.00
CA TYR A 306 7.22 -9.63 3.30
C TYR A 306 8.35 -9.53 2.27
N ALA A 307 8.59 -8.36 1.66
CA ALA A 307 9.74 -8.15 0.78
C ALA A 307 11.10 -8.39 1.49
N TYR A 308 11.12 -8.23 2.80
CA TYR A 308 12.31 -8.36 3.66
C TYR A 308 12.22 -9.52 4.66
N ASP A 309 11.33 -10.48 4.40
CA ASP A 309 11.13 -11.69 5.22
C ASP A 309 10.80 -11.35 6.69
N ARG A 310 10.07 -10.23 6.93
CA ARG A 310 9.70 -9.81 8.27
C ARG A 310 8.30 -10.32 8.62
N PRO A 311 8.17 -11.02 9.75
CA PRO A 311 6.86 -11.40 10.31
C PRO A 311 6.04 -10.18 10.71
N VAL A 312 4.72 -10.37 10.81
CA VAL A 312 3.78 -9.29 11.12
C VAL A 312 2.88 -9.69 12.27
N VAL A 313 2.80 -8.84 13.30
CA VAL A 313 1.69 -8.88 14.27
C VAL A 313 0.62 -7.92 13.76
N SER A 314 -0.57 -8.43 13.48
CA SER A 314 -1.65 -7.64 12.89
C SER A 314 -2.98 -7.91 13.58
N THR A 315 -3.88 -6.96 13.48
CA THR A 315 -5.29 -7.20 13.83
C THR A 315 -6.00 -7.99 12.74
N ALA A 316 -6.98 -8.80 13.14
CA ALA A 316 -7.79 -9.64 12.24
C ALA A 316 -8.92 -8.82 11.60
N VAL A 317 -8.57 -7.83 10.76
CA VAL A 317 -9.56 -6.96 10.07
C VAL A 317 -9.39 -7.02 8.56
N GLY A 318 -10.51 -6.97 7.83
CA GLY A 318 -10.57 -6.95 6.37
C GLY A 318 -9.77 -8.08 5.72
N GLY A 319 -8.95 -7.75 4.72
CA GLY A 319 -8.11 -8.72 4.02
C GLY A 319 -6.78 -9.06 4.70
N LEU A 320 -6.50 -8.55 5.91
CA LEU A 320 -5.24 -8.87 6.60
C LEU A 320 -5.10 -10.37 6.94
N PRO A 321 -6.17 -11.09 7.39
CA PRO A 321 -6.11 -12.53 7.61
C PRO A 321 -5.91 -13.37 6.33
N GLU A 322 -6.14 -12.81 5.14
CA GLU A 322 -5.86 -13.49 3.88
C GLU A 322 -4.34 -13.58 3.60
N VAL A 323 -3.56 -12.66 4.18
CA VAL A 323 -2.12 -12.56 3.95
C VAL A 323 -1.31 -13.04 5.16
N VAL A 324 -1.66 -12.57 6.37
CA VAL A 324 -0.96 -12.96 7.61
C VAL A 324 -1.57 -14.27 8.12
N ARG A 325 -0.79 -15.36 8.06
CA ARG A 325 -1.19 -16.66 8.59
C ARG A 325 -0.81 -16.75 10.06
N ASP A 326 -1.84 -16.85 10.92
CA ASP A 326 -1.66 -16.88 12.38
C ASP A 326 -0.76 -18.05 12.83
N GLY A 327 0.26 -17.73 13.62
CA GLY A 327 1.26 -18.69 14.10
C GLY A 327 2.31 -19.12 13.07
N GLU A 328 2.16 -18.76 11.77
CA GLU A 328 3.07 -19.16 10.70
C GLU A 328 3.89 -17.98 10.15
N THR A 329 3.24 -16.95 9.62
CA THR A 329 3.91 -15.76 9.06
C THR A 329 3.82 -14.55 9.98
N GLY A 330 3.12 -14.69 11.11
CA GLY A 330 2.90 -13.68 12.11
C GLY A 330 1.85 -14.09 13.12
N PHE A 331 1.27 -13.10 13.80
CA PHE A 331 0.14 -13.32 14.70
C PHE A 331 -1.02 -12.39 14.37
N LEU A 332 -2.24 -12.92 14.52
CA LEU A 332 -3.48 -12.16 14.38
C LEU A 332 -4.14 -11.96 15.75
N VAL A 333 -4.54 -10.72 16.03
CA VAL A 333 -5.19 -10.34 17.28
C VAL A 333 -6.49 -9.59 17.02
N PRO A 334 -7.42 -9.49 18.00
CA PRO A 334 -8.58 -8.62 17.88
C PRO A 334 -8.18 -7.17 17.68
N PRO A 335 -8.94 -6.37 16.90
CA PRO A 335 -8.74 -4.93 16.82
C PRO A 335 -9.08 -4.25 18.16
N GLU A 336 -8.51 -3.04 18.37
CA GLU A 336 -8.76 -2.19 19.53
C GLU A 336 -8.42 -2.84 20.89
N ASP A 337 -7.54 -3.86 20.89
CA ASP A 337 -7.10 -4.56 22.10
C ASP A 337 -5.57 -4.40 22.31
N PRO A 338 -5.14 -3.37 23.07
CA PRO A 338 -3.74 -3.15 23.39
C PRO A 338 -3.06 -4.32 24.11
N ARG A 339 -3.82 -5.04 24.96
CA ARG A 339 -3.29 -6.19 25.70
C ARG A 339 -3.00 -7.35 24.76
N ALA A 340 -3.92 -7.69 23.88
CA ALA A 340 -3.71 -8.75 22.90
C ALA A 340 -2.54 -8.42 21.95
N LEU A 341 -2.37 -7.15 21.55
CA LEU A 341 -1.20 -6.70 20.78
C LEU A 341 0.10 -6.93 21.54
N ALA A 342 0.16 -6.54 22.82
CA ALA A 342 1.33 -6.74 23.67
C ALA A 342 1.65 -8.23 23.83
N ASP A 343 0.65 -9.05 24.13
CA ASP A 343 0.82 -10.49 24.35
C ASP A 343 1.32 -11.19 23.08
N ALA A 344 0.85 -10.80 21.88
CA ALA A 344 1.35 -11.33 20.61
C ALA A 344 2.81 -10.94 20.33
N VAL A 345 3.20 -9.70 20.61
CA VAL A 345 4.59 -9.24 20.49
C VAL A 345 5.48 -9.97 21.49
N ILE A 346 5.03 -10.12 22.75
CA ILE A 346 5.75 -10.88 23.79
C ILE A 346 5.93 -12.33 23.33
N ARG A 347 4.87 -12.97 22.89
CA ARG A 347 4.90 -14.35 22.38
C ARG A 347 5.88 -14.52 21.24
N PHE A 348 5.92 -13.57 20.27
CA PHE A 348 6.86 -13.61 19.16
C PHE A 348 8.32 -13.66 19.64
N PHE A 349 8.68 -12.81 20.59
CA PHE A 349 10.07 -12.74 21.08
C PHE A 349 10.41 -13.88 22.07
N ASP A 350 9.51 -14.18 22.99
CA ASP A 350 9.77 -15.18 24.05
C ASP A 350 9.81 -16.61 23.50
N GLU A 351 9.02 -16.92 22.47
CA GLU A 351 9.07 -18.22 21.77
C GLU A 351 10.16 -18.28 20.69
N GLY A 352 10.92 -17.19 20.46
CA GLY A 352 12.01 -17.16 19.48
C GLY A 352 11.51 -17.34 18.02
N ARG A 353 10.35 -16.80 17.66
CA ARG A 353 9.66 -17.06 16.37
C ARG A 353 10.30 -16.41 15.15
N ALA A 354 11.20 -15.47 15.33
CA ALA A 354 11.72 -14.61 14.25
C ALA A 354 12.24 -15.39 13.04
N GLU A 355 13.08 -16.40 13.26
CA GLU A 355 13.67 -17.16 12.17
C GLU A 355 12.66 -18.10 11.47
N ALA A 356 11.86 -18.81 12.25
CA ALA A 356 10.87 -19.73 11.70
C ALA A 356 9.80 -19.00 10.88
N MET A 357 9.25 -17.90 11.42
CA MET A 357 8.27 -17.07 10.73
C MET A 357 8.89 -16.35 9.52
N GLY A 358 10.13 -15.87 9.63
CA GLY A 358 10.85 -15.26 8.49
C GLY A 358 11.00 -16.23 7.32
N ARG A 359 11.36 -17.50 7.59
CA ARG A 359 11.39 -18.55 6.55
C ARG A 359 10.02 -18.83 5.95
N ALA A 360 8.97 -18.83 6.76
CA ALA A 360 7.60 -19.00 6.26
C ALA A 360 7.16 -17.82 5.37
N VAL A 361 7.48 -16.58 5.76
CA VAL A 361 7.25 -15.38 4.93
C VAL A 361 8.01 -15.49 3.60
N ALA A 362 9.28 -15.87 3.62
CA ALA A 362 10.08 -16.06 2.40
C ALA A 362 9.48 -17.09 1.44
N ALA A 363 8.93 -18.20 1.97
CA ALA A 363 8.25 -19.22 1.18
C ALA A 363 6.93 -18.69 0.55
N GLU A 364 6.19 -17.85 1.26
CA GLU A 364 4.96 -17.25 0.76
C GLU A 364 5.18 -16.14 -0.27
N ARG A 365 6.32 -15.45 -0.22
CA ARG A 365 6.63 -14.25 -1.03
C ARG A 365 6.43 -14.46 -2.54
N ALA A 366 6.68 -15.66 -3.06
CA ALA A 366 6.48 -15.97 -4.47
C ALA A 366 5.04 -15.76 -4.96
N LYS A 367 4.05 -15.88 -4.07
CA LYS A 367 2.64 -15.63 -4.38
C LYS A 367 2.35 -14.16 -4.66
N TYR A 368 3.20 -13.26 -4.15
CA TYR A 368 3.05 -11.81 -4.20
C TYR A 368 4.05 -11.17 -5.18
N SER A 369 4.32 -11.84 -6.31
CA SER A 369 5.26 -11.35 -7.30
C SER A 369 4.63 -10.33 -8.26
N TRP A 370 5.43 -9.37 -8.71
CA TRP A 370 5.06 -8.42 -9.76
C TRP A 370 4.82 -9.12 -11.10
N ASP A 371 5.56 -10.21 -11.38
CA ASP A 371 5.37 -11.00 -12.60
C ASP A 371 3.99 -11.63 -12.67
N ARG A 372 3.48 -12.17 -11.55
CA ARG A 372 2.10 -12.70 -11.48
C ARG A 372 1.06 -11.62 -11.79
N LEU A 373 1.25 -10.40 -11.28
CA LEU A 373 0.37 -9.29 -11.61
C LEU A 373 0.47 -8.92 -13.10
N ALA A 374 1.69 -8.83 -13.63
CA ALA A 374 1.91 -8.53 -15.05
C ALA A 374 1.24 -9.57 -15.95
N GLU A 375 1.41 -10.87 -15.70
CA GLU A 375 0.76 -11.97 -16.43
C GLU A 375 -0.76 -11.88 -16.35
N THR A 376 -1.31 -11.53 -15.19
CA THR A 376 -2.74 -11.33 -15.02
C THR A 376 -3.25 -10.17 -15.87
N LEU A 377 -2.53 -9.05 -15.88
CA LEU A 377 -2.89 -7.88 -16.68
C LEU A 377 -2.73 -8.14 -18.19
N GLU A 378 -1.67 -8.84 -18.61
CA GLU A 378 -1.46 -9.27 -19.99
C GLU A 378 -2.61 -10.13 -20.51
N ARG A 379 -3.02 -11.14 -19.74
CA ARG A 379 -4.16 -11.99 -20.06
C ARG A 379 -5.46 -11.19 -20.20
N LEU A 380 -5.72 -10.28 -19.26
CA LEU A 380 -6.89 -9.40 -19.34
C LEU A 380 -6.79 -8.43 -20.52
N ALA A 381 -5.60 -7.95 -20.90
CA ALA A 381 -5.40 -7.03 -22.01
C ALA A 381 -5.70 -7.65 -23.39
N VAL A 382 -5.40 -8.93 -23.57
CA VAL A 382 -5.67 -9.63 -24.86
C VAL A 382 -7.07 -10.26 -24.92
N GLY A 383 -7.87 -10.16 -23.86
CA GLY A 383 -9.25 -10.67 -23.88
C GLY A 383 -9.35 -12.19 -23.74
N GLY A 384 -8.35 -12.84 -23.18
CA GLY A 384 -8.36 -14.27 -22.90
C GLY A 384 -9.46 -14.62 -21.90
N GLY A 385 -10.59 -15.11 -22.44
CA GLY A 385 -11.51 -15.96 -21.73
C GLY A 385 -11.12 -17.39 -22.06
N GLU A 386 -10.58 -18.08 -21.07
CA GLU A 386 -10.71 -19.52 -20.83
C GLU A 386 -10.73 -19.73 -19.34
#